data_9129c971677051aea5faf199e4ac4da3
#
_entry.id   9129c971677051aea5faf199e4ac4da3
#
_cell.length_a   1.000
_cell.length_b   1.000
_cell.length_c   1.000
_cell.angle_alpha   90.00
_cell.angle_beta   90.00
_cell.angle_gamma   90.00
#
_symmetry.space_group_name_H-M   'P 1'
#
loop_
_entity.id
_entity.type
_entity.pdbx_description
1 polymer ?
#
loop_
_entity_poly.entity_id
_entity_poly.type
_entity_poly.pdbx_seq_one_letter_code
_entity_poly.pdbx_strand_id
1 'polypeptide(L)'
;LTNKTLTSPKIGTSILDTGGNELMKITVTGSAENEFTMAAGASGAGPTLSSTGSSDSNIDINLVPAGTGDVVLAGDTVKVGDSGAAATLTSNGAGTLTVTTGGTENLVLSTNSGTNSGTMTITDAANQDITFAPNGYGRTTFSGQGRIQGVAEKCTIEATAATGTKNYDCLTQAVWYYTSDASGDWTLNLRGDGSTSLDTIMATGESITVTHLVTIGSSEYRNSAVQVDGSGVTPEWQGGSAPTEGNASSVDIYTYTAVKTGSATFKVFASLVQFA
;
A
#
# COMPACT_ATOMS: atom_id res chain seq x y z
N LEU A 1 52.72 8.30 33.23
CA LEU A 1 52.90 6.98 32.51
C LEU A 1 52.61 7.19 31.02
N THR A 2 53.58 7.67 30.26
CA THR A 2 53.50 7.72 28.79
C THR A 2 53.99 6.41 28.20
N ASN A 3 53.31 5.89 27.18
CA ASN A 3 53.64 4.66 26.41
C ASN A 3 53.73 3.39 27.26
N LYS A 4 52.87 3.21 28.25
CA LYS A 4 52.78 1.97 29.03
C LYS A 4 51.65 1.10 28.54
N THR A 5 51.97 -0.17 28.25
CA THR A 5 50.97 -1.22 27.99
C THR A 5 50.56 -1.84 29.34
N LEU A 6 49.28 -1.83 29.63
CA LEU A 6 48.73 -2.52 30.79
C LEU A 6 48.18 -3.86 30.33
N THR A 7 48.76 -4.95 30.81
CA THR A 7 48.28 -6.32 30.52
C THR A 7 47.25 -6.70 31.59
N SER A 8 46.00 -6.97 31.18
CA SER A 8 44.87 -7.36 32.04
C SER A 8 44.67 -6.46 33.27
N PRO A 9 44.53 -5.13 33.09
CA PRO A 9 44.30 -4.24 34.20
C PRO A 9 42.95 -4.51 34.86
N LYS A 10 42.93 -4.56 36.20
CA LYS A 10 41.69 -4.58 36.98
C LYS A 10 41.27 -3.14 37.24
N ILE A 11 40.07 -2.73 36.82
CA ILE A 11 39.50 -1.44 37.10
C ILE A 11 38.51 -1.62 38.25
N GLY A 12 38.76 -0.90 39.36
CA GLY A 12 38.04 -1.13 40.61
C GLY A 12 36.57 -0.70 40.57
N THR A 13 36.29 0.48 40.05
CA THR A 13 34.90 1.03 40.04
C THR A 13 34.55 1.77 38.75
N SER A 14 35.46 2.60 38.23
CA SER A 14 35.15 3.46 37.08
C SER A 14 36.39 3.86 36.28
N ILE A 15 36.14 4.24 35.02
CA ILE A 15 37.09 4.98 34.19
C ILE A 15 36.68 6.44 34.25
N LEU A 16 37.63 7.33 34.54
CA LEU A 16 37.40 8.77 34.66
C LEU A 16 37.83 9.47 33.37
N ASP A 17 37.19 10.64 33.10
CA ASP A 17 37.64 11.58 32.09
C ASP A 17 38.86 12.39 32.58
N THR A 18 39.39 13.30 31.75
CA THR A 18 40.53 14.16 32.10
C THR A 18 40.20 15.19 33.19
N GLY A 19 38.95 15.45 33.46
CA GLY A 19 38.44 16.32 34.53
C GLY A 19 38.19 15.61 35.85
N GLY A 20 38.35 14.28 35.89
CA GLY A 20 38.10 13.46 37.06
C GLY A 20 36.65 13.01 37.24
N ASN A 21 35.77 13.24 36.25
CA ASN A 21 34.38 12.75 36.27
C ASN A 21 34.28 11.32 35.80
N GLU A 22 33.29 10.59 36.29
CA GLU A 22 33.06 9.21 35.84
C GLU A 22 32.61 9.16 34.37
N LEU A 23 33.43 8.57 33.50
CA LEU A 23 33.11 8.29 32.11
C LEU A 23 32.39 6.95 31.94
N MET A 24 32.85 5.92 32.68
CA MET A 24 32.26 4.59 32.66
C MET A 24 32.36 4.00 34.07
N LYS A 25 31.21 3.57 34.60
CA LYS A 25 31.13 2.82 35.85
C LYS A 25 31.13 1.32 35.57
N ILE A 26 32.00 0.58 36.24
CA ILE A 26 32.09 -0.87 36.10
C ILE A 26 31.54 -1.50 37.37
N THR A 27 30.44 -2.21 37.28
CA THR A 27 29.79 -2.88 38.40
C THR A 27 30.09 -4.36 38.37
N VAL A 28 30.49 -4.92 39.53
CA VAL A 28 30.78 -6.34 39.64
C VAL A 28 29.51 -7.13 39.70
N THR A 29 29.40 -8.16 38.85
CA THR A 29 28.39 -9.23 38.92
C THR A 29 29.07 -10.51 39.31
N GLY A 30 28.60 -11.17 40.40
CA GLY A 30 29.15 -12.46 40.84
C GLY A 30 28.91 -13.54 39.77
N SER A 31 29.95 -14.31 39.43
CA SER A 31 29.87 -15.35 38.41
C SER A 31 29.41 -14.85 37.01
N ALA A 32 29.85 -13.63 36.62
CA ALA A 32 29.58 -13.11 35.29
C ALA A 32 30.28 -13.95 34.24
N GLU A 33 29.52 -14.41 33.24
CA GLU A 33 30.01 -15.18 32.09
C GLU A 33 29.85 -14.42 30.76
N ASN A 34 29.03 -13.41 30.75
CA ASN A 34 28.67 -12.60 29.57
C ASN A 34 29.26 -11.19 29.70
N GLU A 35 29.88 -10.70 28.66
CA GLU A 35 30.52 -9.40 28.65
C GLU A 35 30.23 -8.59 27.36
N PHE A 36 30.50 -7.29 27.41
CA PHE A 36 30.59 -6.45 26.22
C PHE A 36 32.00 -6.53 25.62
N THR A 37 32.03 -6.80 24.31
CA THR A 37 33.27 -6.69 23.52
C THR A 37 33.17 -5.43 22.64
N MET A 38 34.20 -4.58 22.76
CA MET A 38 34.39 -3.40 21.90
C MET A 38 35.58 -3.69 20.97
N ALA A 39 35.33 -3.73 19.66
CA ALA A 39 36.35 -3.97 18.67
C ALA A 39 36.48 -2.80 17.70
N ALA A 40 37.72 -2.39 17.39
CA ALA A 40 38.00 -1.43 16.33
C ALA A 40 37.76 -2.05 14.95
N GLY A 41 37.25 -1.27 14.02
CA GLY A 41 37.09 -1.69 12.62
C GLY A 41 38.38 -1.52 11.83
N ALA A 42 38.63 -2.40 10.85
CA ALA A 42 39.63 -2.18 9.83
C ALA A 42 39.20 -1.05 8.87
N SER A 43 40.11 -0.59 8.00
CA SER A 43 39.75 0.43 7.00
C SER A 43 38.57 -0.01 6.16
N GLY A 44 37.52 0.83 6.12
CA GLY A 44 36.25 0.53 5.43
C GLY A 44 35.23 -0.26 6.25
N ALA A 45 35.55 -0.69 7.47
CA ALA A 45 34.63 -1.32 8.42
C ALA A 45 34.43 -0.45 9.66
N GLY A 46 33.22 -0.43 10.22
CA GLY A 46 32.92 0.27 11.48
C GLY A 46 33.38 -0.50 12.70
N PRO A 47 33.64 0.20 13.84
CA PRO A 47 33.83 -0.47 15.13
C PRO A 47 32.55 -1.17 15.56
N THR A 48 32.69 -2.21 16.38
CA THR A 48 31.55 -3.00 16.88
C THR A 48 31.45 -2.94 18.40
N LEU A 49 30.22 -2.93 18.91
CA LEU A 49 29.88 -3.26 20.27
C LEU A 49 29.03 -4.52 20.23
N SER A 50 29.51 -5.60 20.85
CA SER A 50 28.84 -6.91 20.84
C SER A 50 28.78 -7.49 22.23
N SER A 51 27.84 -8.42 22.46
CA SER A 51 27.84 -9.29 23.62
C SER A 51 28.59 -10.57 23.30
N THR A 52 29.39 -11.07 24.25
CA THR A 52 30.10 -12.34 24.18
C THR A 52 29.97 -13.07 25.51
N GLY A 53 30.07 -14.40 25.50
CA GLY A 53 29.99 -15.21 26.70
C GLY A 53 30.77 -16.50 26.55
N SER A 54 31.15 -17.10 27.68
CA SER A 54 31.94 -18.34 27.71
C SER A 54 31.08 -19.59 27.53
N SER A 55 29.84 -19.61 27.96
CA SER A 55 28.91 -20.75 27.91
C SER A 55 27.55 -20.43 27.27
N ASP A 56 27.15 -19.19 27.19
CA ASP A 56 25.88 -18.76 26.57
C ASP A 56 26.08 -18.46 25.07
N SER A 57 25.11 -18.86 24.25
CA SER A 57 25.10 -18.61 22.81
C SER A 57 24.06 -17.60 22.36
N ASN A 58 23.09 -17.25 23.23
CA ASN A 58 22.01 -16.30 22.95
C ASN A 58 22.04 -15.21 24.04
N ILE A 59 22.74 -14.11 23.75
CA ILE A 59 23.01 -13.04 24.72
C ILE A 59 22.48 -11.72 24.16
N ASP A 60 21.56 -11.08 24.89
CA ASP A 60 20.99 -9.81 24.51
C ASP A 60 21.93 -8.63 24.86
N ILE A 61 21.85 -7.58 24.06
CA ILE A 61 22.41 -6.25 24.42
C ILE A 61 21.27 -5.39 24.93
N ASN A 62 21.28 -5.08 26.21
CA ASN A 62 20.28 -4.23 26.84
C ASN A 62 20.77 -2.78 26.93
N LEU A 63 20.12 -1.87 26.21
CA LEU A 63 20.35 -0.43 26.30
C LEU A 63 19.19 0.19 27.11
N VAL A 64 19.47 0.53 28.37
CA VAL A 64 18.44 1.00 29.30
C VAL A 64 18.75 2.42 29.75
N PRO A 65 18.02 3.43 29.21
CA PRO A 65 18.13 4.82 29.70
C PRO A 65 17.67 4.94 31.16
N ALA A 66 18.15 5.93 31.85
CA ALA A 66 17.71 6.26 33.22
C ALA A 66 16.43 7.10 33.17
N GLY A 67 15.45 6.78 34.02
CA GLY A 67 14.22 7.55 34.17
C GLY A 67 13.41 7.64 32.90
N THR A 68 13.15 8.84 32.40
CA THR A 68 12.42 9.12 31.16
C THR A 68 13.33 9.40 29.95
N GLY A 69 14.61 9.03 30.03
CA GLY A 69 15.54 9.22 28.91
C GLY A 69 15.27 8.28 27.75
N ASP A 70 15.78 8.63 26.57
CA ASP A 70 15.63 7.87 25.32
C ASP A 70 16.93 7.20 24.89
N VAL A 71 16.84 6.15 24.09
CA VAL A 71 17.96 5.63 23.27
C VAL A 71 17.89 6.33 21.92
N VAL A 72 18.82 7.23 21.65
CA VAL A 72 18.89 8.00 20.40
C VAL A 72 19.88 7.34 19.44
N LEU A 73 19.41 6.90 18.28
CA LEU A 73 20.21 6.37 17.20
C LEU A 73 20.28 7.43 16.08
N ALA A 74 21.33 8.26 16.12
CA ALA A 74 21.48 9.43 15.24
C ALA A 74 22.20 9.07 13.92
N GLY A 75 21.72 8.06 13.21
CA GLY A 75 22.24 7.66 11.90
C GLY A 75 21.21 7.87 10.80
N ASP A 76 21.65 8.11 9.57
CA ASP A 76 20.76 8.27 8.41
C ASP A 76 19.94 6.99 8.13
N THR A 77 20.48 5.82 8.52
CA THR A 77 19.80 4.54 8.37
C THR A 77 20.07 3.66 9.59
N VAL A 78 18.99 3.17 10.20
CA VAL A 78 19.05 2.12 11.24
C VAL A 78 18.65 0.79 10.61
N LYS A 79 19.59 -0.18 10.59
CA LYS A 79 19.32 -1.54 10.13
C LYS A 79 18.95 -2.42 11.31
N VAL A 80 17.82 -3.10 11.25
CA VAL A 80 17.34 -4.05 12.26
C VAL A 80 17.41 -5.46 11.70
N GLY A 81 18.02 -6.38 12.45
CA GLY A 81 18.20 -7.78 12.06
C GLY A 81 19.51 -8.04 11.32
N ASP A 82 19.76 -9.31 11.04
CA ASP A 82 20.89 -9.78 10.25
C ASP A 82 20.48 -10.13 8.80
N SER A 83 21.42 -10.54 7.96
CA SER A 83 21.18 -10.83 6.55
C SER A 83 20.48 -12.18 6.28
N GLY A 84 20.16 -12.97 7.30
CA GLY A 84 19.69 -14.35 7.14
C GLY A 84 18.46 -14.73 7.97
N ALA A 85 18.00 -13.86 8.88
CA ALA A 85 16.89 -14.15 9.76
C ALA A 85 15.83 -13.03 9.73
N ALA A 86 14.61 -13.36 10.14
CA ALA A 86 13.55 -12.38 10.30
C ALA A 86 13.90 -11.39 11.43
N ALA A 87 13.71 -10.09 11.15
CA ALA A 87 13.81 -9.04 12.15
C ALA A 87 12.43 -8.68 12.68
N THR A 88 12.33 -8.44 13.98
CA THR A 88 11.07 -8.03 14.62
C THR A 88 11.28 -6.73 15.39
N LEU A 89 10.39 -5.77 15.19
CA LEU A 89 10.30 -4.56 16.00
C LEU A 89 9.02 -4.66 16.82
N THR A 90 9.15 -4.72 18.14
CA THR A 90 8.01 -4.89 19.05
C THR A 90 8.17 -4.04 20.31
N SER A 91 7.05 -3.70 20.93
CA SER A 91 7.09 -3.14 22.30
C SER A 91 7.42 -4.23 23.31
N ASN A 92 8.14 -3.89 24.38
CA ASN A 92 8.37 -4.80 25.50
C ASN A 92 7.20 -4.67 26.50
N GLY A 93 6.40 -5.72 26.62
CA GLY A 93 5.22 -5.77 27.49
C GLY A 93 3.94 -5.24 26.83
N ALA A 94 3.03 -4.67 27.63
CA ALA A 94 1.68 -4.25 27.21
C ALA A 94 1.62 -2.83 26.60
N GLY A 95 2.73 -2.17 26.40
CA GLY A 95 2.79 -0.82 25.83
C GLY A 95 2.56 -0.79 24.32
N THR A 96 2.06 0.35 23.82
CA THR A 96 1.91 0.57 22.37
C THR A 96 3.27 0.79 21.71
N LEU A 97 3.51 0.17 20.56
CA LEU A 97 4.60 0.55 19.66
C LEU A 97 4.11 1.69 18.76
N THR A 98 4.69 2.86 18.88
CA THR A 98 4.40 4.01 18.02
C THR A 98 5.53 4.17 17.01
N VAL A 99 5.18 4.24 15.72
CA VAL A 99 6.11 4.57 14.65
C VAL A 99 5.62 5.88 14.03
N THR A 100 6.45 6.89 14.07
CA THR A 100 6.11 8.24 13.58
C THR A 100 7.32 8.90 12.93
N THR A 101 7.08 9.84 12.04
CA THR A 101 8.10 10.74 11.52
C THR A 101 8.14 12.01 12.36
N GLY A 102 9.31 12.64 12.44
CA GLY A 102 9.45 13.98 12.98
C GLY A 102 9.44 15.02 11.85
N GLY A 103 8.75 16.15 12.03
CA GLY A 103 8.69 17.18 10.99
C GLY A 103 7.57 16.96 9.97
N THR A 104 7.81 17.32 8.71
CA THR A 104 6.81 17.37 7.61
C THR A 104 6.91 16.20 6.63
N GLU A 105 7.59 15.11 7.00
CA GLU A 105 7.84 13.98 6.11
C GLU A 105 6.81 12.86 6.28
N ASN A 106 6.51 12.19 5.18
CA ASN A 106 5.57 11.07 5.17
C ASN A 106 6.16 9.82 5.83
N LEU A 107 5.30 8.99 6.45
CA LEU A 107 5.65 7.62 6.80
C LEU A 107 5.33 6.69 5.61
N VAL A 108 6.35 6.04 5.07
CA VAL A 108 6.20 5.09 3.95
C VAL A 108 6.63 3.70 4.36
N LEU A 109 5.77 2.71 4.18
CA LEU A 109 6.06 1.29 4.36
C LEU A 109 6.12 0.62 2.99
N SER A 110 7.24 -0.04 2.69
CA SER A 110 7.45 -0.75 1.42
C SER A 110 8.35 -1.96 1.63
N THR A 111 8.42 -2.83 0.63
CA THR A 111 9.36 -3.97 0.59
C THR A 111 10.41 -3.76 -0.50
N ASN A 112 11.49 -4.56 -0.47
CA ASN A 112 12.52 -4.57 -1.52
C ASN A 112 13.03 -3.18 -1.91
N SER A 113 13.22 -2.28 -0.94
CA SER A 113 13.65 -0.89 -1.15
C SER A 113 12.78 -0.14 -2.18
N GLY A 114 11.49 -0.44 -2.23
CA GLY A 114 10.53 0.15 -3.17
C GLY A 114 10.55 -0.44 -4.58
N THR A 115 11.46 -1.37 -4.90
CA THR A 115 11.52 -1.99 -6.23
C THR A 115 10.44 -3.08 -6.36
N ASN A 116 9.55 -2.97 -7.35
CA ASN A 116 8.42 -3.88 -7.57
C ASN A 116 7.58 -4.10 -6.29
N SER A 117 7.44 -3.07 -5.48
CA SER A 117 6.75 -3.10 -4.19
C SER A 117 5.51 -2.20 -4.24
N GLY A 118 4.40 -2.68 -3.70
CA GLY A 118 3.33 -1.78 -3.28
C GLY A 118 3.77 -0.97 -2.06
N THR A 119 3.10 0.14 -1.81
CA THR A 119 3.37 1.02 -0.67
C THR A 119 2.11 1.28 0.15
N MET A 120 2.30 1.47 1.45
CA MET A 120 1.36 2.18 2.31
C MET A 120 2.02 3.51 2.69
N THR A 121 1.37 4.62 2.40
CA THR A 121 1.87 5.96 2.70
C THR A 121 0.88 6.68 3.61
N ILE A 122 1.36 7.19 4.73
CA ILE A 122 0.63 8.12 5.59
C ILE A 122 1.24 9.49 5.31
N THR A 123 0.48 10.37 4.66
CA THR A 123 0.94 11.69 4.24
C THR A 123 0.84 12.67 5.39
N ASP A 124 1.94 13.41 5.66
CA ASP A 124 1.94 14.48 6.65
C ASP A 124 1.30 15.74 6.07
N ALA A 125 0.25 16.21 6.63
CA ALA A 125 -0.40 17.54 6.61
C ALA A 125 -1.86 17.40 7.08
N ALA A 126 -2.56 18.53 7.26
CA ALA A 126 -3.98 18.52 7.60
C ALA A 126 -4.83 17.99 6.42
N ASN A 127 -5.78 17.10 6.73
CA ASN A 127 -6.73 16.53 5.76
C ASN A 127 -6.09 15.74 4.60
N GLN A 128 -4.98 15.07 4.85
CA GLN A 128 -4.31 14.23 3.87
C GLN A 128 -4.73 12.75 3.96
N ASP A 129 -4.41 12.01 2.93
CA ASP A 129 -4.83 10.62 2.75
C ASP A 129 -3.85 9.61 3.36
N ILE A 130 -4.40 8.44 3.72
CA ILE A 130 -3.63 7.22 3.83
C ILE A 130 -3.79 6.44 2.53
N THR A 131 -2.72 6.32 1.77
CA THR A 131 -2.73 5.70 0.44
C THR A 131 -2.19 4.27 0.50
N PHE A 132 -2.97 3.31 -0.02
CA PHE A 132 -2.51 1.97 -0.34
C PHE A 132 -2.31 1.89 -1.86
N ALA A 133 -1.08 1.84 -2.31
CA ALA A 133 -0.75 1.80 -3.74
C ALA A 133 -0.11 0.45 -4.08
N PRO A 134 -0.89 -0.55 -4.56
CA PRO A 134 -0.35 -1.80 -5.06
C PRO A 134 0.60 -1.58 -6.25
N ASN A 135 1.53 -2.50 -6.46
CA ASN A 135 2.38 -2.48 -7.64
C ASN A 135 1.66 -3.06 -8.86
N GLY A 136 1.74 -2.38 -9.99
CA GLY A 136 1.14 -2.80 -11.26
C GLY A 136 -0.38 -3.04 -11.12
N TYR A 137 -0.85 -4.22 -11.51
CA TYR A 137 -2.26 -4.63 -11.38
C TYR A 137 -2.59 -5.26 -10.03
N GLY A 138 -1.70 -5.13 -9.05
CA GLY A 138 -1.96 -5.58 -7.68
C GLY A 138 -3.21 -4.93 -7.10
N ARG A 139 -3.77 -5.57 -6.08
CA ARG A 139 -5.00 -5.09 -5.42
C ARG A 139 -4.79 -5.02 -3.91
N THR A 140 -5.50 -4.10 -3.26
CA THR A 140 -5.66 -4.15 -1.81
C THR A 140 -6.74 -5.18 -1.48
N THR A 141 -6.36 -6.27 -0.81
CA THR A 141 -7.28 -7.36 -0.47
C THR A 141 -7.62 -7.32 1.03
N PHE A 142 -8.91 -7.28 1.34
CA PHE A 142 -9.43 -7.47 2.68
C PHE A 142 -10.00 -8.89 2.76
N SER A 143 -9.29 -9.82 3.42
CA SER A 143 -9.69 -11.24 3.48
C SER A 143 -10.74 -11.56 4.54
N GLY A 144 -11.17 -10.58 5.32
CA GLY A 144 -12.27 -10.67 6.27
C GLY A 144 -13.43 -9.75 5.90
N GLN A 145 -14.37 -9.56 6.82
CA GLN A 145 -15.43 -8.57 6.63
C GLN A 145 -14.85 -7.15 6.71
N GLY A 146 -14.99 -6.37 5.63
CA GLY A 146 -14.66 -4.94 5.59
C GLY A 146 -15.89 -4.09 5.96
N ARG A 147 -15.73 -3.13 6.89
CA ARG A 147 -16.73 -2.08 7.12
C ARG A 147 -16.20 -0.78 6.54
N ILE A 148 -16.87 -0.29 5.48
CA ILE A 148 -16.55 1.00 4.86
C ILE A 148 -17.71 1.95 5.14
N GLN A 149 -17.41 3.09 5.75
CA GLN A 149 -18.41 4.08 6.17
C GLN A 149 -18.32 5.32 5.27
N GLY A 150 -18.99 5.27 4.14
CA GLY A 150 -18.93 6.28 3.10
C GLY A 150 -17.83 5.97 2.07
N VAL A 151 -18.25 5.73 0.83
CA VAL A 151 -17.35 5.50 -0.31
C VAL A 151 -17.61 6.58 -1.32
N ALA A 152 -16.55 7.29 -1.73
CA ALA A 152 -16.58 8.14 -2.91
C ALA A 152 -15.96 7.34 -4.07
N GLU A 153 -16.79 7.01 -5.06
CA GLU A 153 -16.31 6.36 -6.26
C GLU A 153 -15.74 7.39 -7.24
N LYS A 154 -14.67 7.05 -7.94
CA LYS A 154 -14.10 7.92 -8.96
C LYS A 154 -15.06 7.98 -10.16
N CYS A 155 -15.55 9.19 -10.46
CA CYS A 155 -16.32 9.49 -11.65
C CYS A 155 -15.44 10.21 -12.67
N THR A 156 -15.35 9.70 -13.88
CA THR A 156 -14.76 10.43 -15.01
C THR A 156 -15.85 11.20 -15.73
N ILE A 157 -15.67 12.51 -15.86
CA ILE A 157 -16.57 13.40 -16.61
C ILE A 157 -16.03 13.54 -18.04
N GLU A 158 -16.86 13.23 -19.03
CA GLU A 158 -16.52 13.27 -20.44
C GLU A 158 -17.39 14.31 -21.15
N ALA A 159 -16.75 15.31 -21.73
CA ALA A 159 -17.44 16.40 -22.40
C ALA A 159 -17.75 16.13 -23.89
N THR A 160 -17.28 15.01 -24.43
CA THR A 160 -17.59 14.60 -25.82
C THR A 160 -18.92 13.81 -25.86
N ALA A 161 -19.51 13.71 -27.04
CA ALA A 161 -20.72 12.92 -27.24
C ALA A 161 -20.45 11.41 -27.20
N ALA A 162 -21.36 10.64 -26.64
CA ALA A 162 -21.35 9.21 -26.75
C ALA A 162 -21.74 8.80 -28.19
N THR A 163 -20.88 8.04 -28.87
CA THR A 163 -21.11 7.44 -30.20
C THR A 163 -20.02 6.43 -30.53
N GLY A 164 -20.26 5.49 -31.42
CA GLY A 164 -19.29 4.46 -31.79
C GLY A 164 -18.86 3.57 -30.62
N THR A 165 -17.62 3.09 -30.61
CA THR A 165 -17.13 2.26 -29.49
C THR A 165 -16.54 3.13 -28.37
N LYS A 166 -17.09 2.98 -27.17
CA LYS A 166 -16.62 3.62 -25.95
C LYS A 166 -15.88 2.61 -25.08
N ASN A 167 -14.58 2.81 -24.89
CA ASN A 167 -13.74 1.95 -24.06
C ASN A 167 -13.86 2.35 -22.59
N TYR A 168 -14.51 1.52 -21.79
CA TYR A 168 -14.64 1.75 -20.36
C TYR A 168 -13.44 1.12 -19.64
N ASP A 169 -12.55 1.96 -19.14
CA ASP A 169 -11.31 1.58 -18.47
C ASP A 169 -11.57 1.33 -16.97
N CYS A 170 -11.86 0.08 -16.61
CA CYS A 170 -12.24 -0.32 -15.24
C CYS A 170 -11.14 -0.10 -14.19
N LEU A 171 -9.88 0.05 -14.59
CA LEU A 171 -8.77 0.39 -13.69
C LEU A 171 -8.74 1.88 -13.31
N THR A 172 -9.45 2.74 -14.03
CA THR A 172 -9.33 4.19 -13.87
C THR A 172 -10.56 4.85 -13.26
N GLN A 173 -11.73 4.23 -13.37
CA GLN A 173 -13.00 4.78 -12.86
C GLN A 173 -14.01 3.68 -12.52
N ALA A 174 -14.93 3.97 -11.59
CA ALA A 174 -16.13 3.17 -11.32
C ALA A 174 -17.36 3.76 -12.02
N VAL A 175 -17.36 5.08 -12.27
CA VAL A 175 -18.46 5.82 -12.91
C VAL A 175 -17.90 6.61 -14.09
N TRP A 176 -18.60 6.60 -15.23
CA TRP A 176 -18.27 7.38 -16.41
C TRP A 176 -19.47 8.17 -16.88
N TYR A 177 -19.36 9.48 -16.91
CA TYR A 177 -20.46 10.38 -17.26
C TYR A 177 -20.16 11.20 -18.51
N TYR A 178 -20.91 10.97 -19.57
CA TYR A 178 -20.97 11.78 -20.79
C TYR A 178 -21.93 12.94 -20.61
N THR A 179 -21.43 14.17 -20.54
CA THR A 179 -22.21 15.38 -20.26
C THR A 179 -22.75 16.07 -21.51
N SER A 180 -22.29 15.70 -22.71
CA SER A 180 -22.83 16.17 -23.98
C SER A 180 -23.83 15.16 -24.54
N ASP A 181 -24.82 15.66 -25.26
CA ASP A 181 -25.82 14.83 -25.94
C ASP A 181 -25.19 13.75 -26.81
N ALA A 182 -25.63 12.52 -26.66
CA ALA A 182 -25.21 11.44 -27.52
C ALA A 182 -25.46 11.79 -29.00
N SER A 183 -24.51 11.48 -29.87
CA SER A 183 -24.60 11.79 -31.29
C SER A 183 -24.79 10.55 -32.18
N GLY A 184 -24.95 9.39 -31.59
CA GLY A 184 -25.24 8.11 -32.25
C GLY A 184 -25.34 7.00 -31.23
N ASP A 185 -25.91 5.86 -31.63
CA ASP A 185 -25.83 4.64 -30.82
C ASP A 185 -24.36 4.24 -30.58
N TRP A 186 -24.10 3.65 -29.42
CA TRP A 186 -22.72 3.28 -29.04
C TRP A 186 -22.62 1.84 -28.60
N THR A 187 -21.40 1.32 -28.74
CA THR A 187 -20.97 0.07 -28.15
C THR A 187 -20.15 0.37 -26.89
N LEU A 188 -20.49 -0.23 -25.75
CA LEU A 188 -19.67 -0.14 -24.55
C LEU A 188 -18.69 -1.31 -24.51
N ASN A 189 -17.40 -1.04 -24.48
CA ASN A 189 -16.35 -2.05 -24.35
C ASN A 189 -15.72 -1.97 -22.97
N LEU A 190 -16.03 -2.94 -22.10
CA LEU A 190 -15.43 -3.06 -20.76
C LEU A 190 -14.03 -3.68 -20.89
N ARG A 191 -13.01 -2.99 -20.36
CA ARG A 191 -11.62 -3.49 -20.38
C ARG A 191 -10.88 -3.04 -19.12
N GLY A 192 -9.69 -3.58 -18.84
CA GLY A 192 -8.84 -3.09 -17.77
C GLY A 192 -8.44 -1.64 -18.01
N ASP A 193 -7.67 -1.40 -19.08
CA ASP A 193 -7.32 -0.08 -19.63
C ASP A 193 -6.90 -0.18 -21.10
N GLY A 194 -6.21 0.84 -21.66
CA GLY A 194 -5.75 0.84 -23.05
C GLY A 194 -4.71 -0.23 -23.39
N SER A 195 -4.06 -0.82 -22.40
CA SER A 195 -2.99 -1.81 -22.55
C SER A 195 -3.27 -3.14 -21.84
N THR A 196 -4.29 -3.19 -21.00
CA THR A 196 -4.58 -4.32 -20.12
C THR A 196 -6.02 -4.79 -20.29
N SER A 197 -6.22 -6.08 -20.50
CA SER A 197 -7.55 -6.67 -20.61
C SER A 197 -8.22 -6.81 -19.23
N LEU A 198 -9.56 -6.81 -19.22
CA LEU A 198 -10.34 -7.18 -18.06
C LEU A 198 -10.05 -8.63 -17.63
N ASP A 199 -9.80 -9.51 -18.61
CA ASP A 199 -9.39 -10.89 -18.36
C ASP A 199 -8.10 -11.00 -17.55
N THR A 200 -7.14 -10.10 -17.76
CA THR A 200 -5.88 -10.08 -17.02
C THR A 200 -6.05 -9.68 -15.56
N ILE A 201 -6.92 -8.70 -15.29
CA ILE A 201 -7.07 -8.12 -13.94
C ILE A 201 -8.10 -8.85 -13.06
N MET A 202 -8.92 -9.72 -13.62
CA MET A 202 -9.93 -10.49 -12.88
C MET A 202 -9.58 -11.97 -12.84
N ALA A 203 -9.78 -12.60 -11.70
CA ALA A 203 -9.77 -14.05 -11.59
C ALA A 203 -11.15 -14.65 -11.92
N THR A 204 -11.19 -15.92 -12.37
CA THR A 204 -12.45 -16.63 -12.53
C THR A 204 -13.22 -16.69 -11.21
N GLY A 205 -14.50 -16.35 -11.26
CA GLY A 205 -15.37 -16.21 -10.08
C GLY A 205 -15.45 -14.78 -9.52
N GLU A 206 -14.68 -13.83 -10.05
CA GLU A 206 -14.79 -12.42 -9.67
C GLU A 206 -15.82 -11.67 -10.53
N SER A 207 -16.33 -10.58 -9.98
CA SER A 207 -17.23 -9.66 -10.68
C SER A 207 -16.80 -8.23 -10.47
N ILE A 208 -17.09 -7.36 -11.46
CA ILE A 208 -16.94 -5.91 -11.37
C ILE A 208 -18.25 -5.27 -11.80
N THR A 209 -18.66 -4.22 -11.07
CA THR A 209 -19.83 -3.41 -11.43
C THR A 209 -19.38 -2.01 -11.79
N VAL A 210 -19.88 -1.49 -12.89
CA VAL A 210 -19.59 -0.15 -13.42
C VAL A 210 -20.85 0.60 -13.76
N THR A 211 -20.82 1.91 -13.67
CA THR A 211 -21.94 2.79 -13.99
C THR A 211 -21.55 3.73 -15.12
N HIS A 212 -22.39 3.79 -16.16
CA HIS A 212 -22.20 4.62 -17.34
C HIS A 212 -23.40 5.55 -17.51
N LEU A 213 -23.20 6.84 -17.28
CA LEU A 213 -24.19 7.88 -17.42
C LEU A 213 -24.01 8.55 -18.77
N VAL A 214 -25.09 8.74 -19.49
CA VAL A 214 -25.06 9.40 -20.81
C VAL A 214 -26.20 10.41 -20.92
N THR A 215 -25.83 11.64 -21.26
CA THR A 215 -26.81 12.65 -21.62
C THR A 215 -27.39 12.35 -23.00
N ILE A 216 -28.69 12.26 -23.09
CA ILE A 216 -29.43 11.96 -24.31
C ILE A 216 -30.10 13.29 -24.80
N GLY A 217 -29.81 13.66 -26.03
CA GLY A 217 -30.43 14.82 -26.66
C GLY A 217 -31.85 14.53 -27.17
N SER A 218 -32.29 15.29 -28.14
CA SER A 218 -33.61 15.07 -28.77
C SER A 218 -33.68 13.77 -29.60
N SER A 219 -32.53 13.21 -29.97
CA SER A 219 -32.45 11.92 -30.64
C SER A 219 -32.18 10.83 -29.61
N GLU A 220 -33.01 9.81 -29.58
CA GLU A 220 -33.09 8.78 -28.54
C GLU A 220 -31.99 7.68 -28.70
N TYR A 221 -30.74 8.13 -28.87
CA TYR A 221 -29.60 7.22 -28.97
C TYR A 221 -29.40 6.40 -27.70
N ARG A 222 -28.87 5.19 -27.82
CA ARG A 222 -28.75 4.21 -26.74
C ARG A 222 -27.47 3.38 -26.82
N ASN A 223 -27.15 2.68 -25.76
CA ASN A 223 -26.20 1.59 -25.85
C ASN A 223 -26.81 0.44 -26.67
N SER A 224 -26.25 0.16 -27.84
CA SER A 224 -26.75 -0.83 -28.78
C SER A 224 -26.00 -2.16 -28.72
N ALA A 225 -24.78 -2.18 -28.15
CA ALA A 225 -23.97 -3.38 -28.01
C ALA A 225 -23.00 -3.26 -26.80
N VAL A 226 -22.60 -4.41 -26.27
CA VAL A 226 -21.59 -4.51 -25.21
C VAL A 226 -20.49 -5.45 -25.64
N GLN A 227 -19.28 -5.08 -25.32
CA GLN A 227 -18.07 -5.88 -25.50
C GLN A 227 -17.33 -6.01 -24.17
N VAL A 228 -16.57 -7.08 -24.02
CA VAL A 228 -15.54 -7.24 -23.01
C VAL A 228 -14.23 -7.54 -23.74
N ASP A 229 -13.21 -6.71 -23.50
CA ASP A 229 -11.90 -6.82 -24.15
C ASP A 229 -11.99 -6.88 -25.68
N GLY A 230 -12.92 -6.12 -26.27
CA GLY A 230 -13.18 -6.07 -27.72
C GLY A 230 -14.02 -7.21 -28.26
N SER A 231 -14.37 -8.22 -27.45
CA SER A 231 -15.22 -9.34 -27.85
C SER A 231 -16.68 -9.06 -27.52
N GLY A 232 -17.59 -9.24 -28.47
CA GLY A 232 -19.02 -9.02 -28.27
C GLY A 232 -19.59 -9.97 -27.21
N VAL A 233 -20.39 -9.42 -26.31
CA VAL A 233 -21.15 -10.19 -25.33
C VAL A 233 -22.62 -9.77 -25.39
N THR A 234 -23.55 -10.70 -25.16
CA THR A 234 -24.96 -10.38 -25.02
C THR A 234 -25.31 -10.25 -23.54
N PRO A 235 -25.60 -9.02 -23.04
CA PRO A 235 -25.98 -8.84 -21.66
C PRO A 235 -27.33 -9.47 -21.33
N GLU A 236 -27.46 -9.98 -20.11
CA GLU A 236 -28.75 -10.31 -19.51
C GLU A 236 -29.34 -8.99 -18.96
N TRP A 237 -30.32 -8.47 -19.62
CA TRP A 237 -30.97 -7.21 -19.23
C TRP A 237 -32.01 -7.41 -18.14
N GLN A 238 -32.07 -6.46 -17.22
CA GLN A 238 -33.14 -6.38 -16.24
C GLN A 238 -34.49 -6.28 -16.98
N GLY A 239 -35.46 -7.12 -16.59
CA GLY A 239 -36.75 -7.20 -17.28
C GLY A 239 -36.75 -8.05 -18.54
N GLY A 240 -35.58 -8.64 -18.92
CA GLY A 240 -35.48 -9.63 -20.01
C GLY A 240 -35.35 -9.05 -21.41
N SER A 241 -35.32 -7.73 -21.59
CA SER A 241 -35.19 -7.10 -22.89
C SER A 241 -34.19 -5.98 -22.90
N ALA A 242 -33.35 -5.89 -23.91
CA ALA A 242 -32.47 -4.74 -24.14
C ALA A 242 -33.29 -3.49 -24.43
N PRO A 243 -32.77 -2.30 -24.04
CA PRO A 243 -33.43 -1.02 -24.40
C PRO A 243 -33.53 -0.89 -25.92
N THR A 244 -34.66 -0.40 -26.41
CA THR A 244 -34.89 -0.15 -27.83
C THR A 244 -34.56 1.30 -28.23
N GLU A 245 -34.58 2.22 -27.27
CA GLU A 245 -34.31 3.67 -27.44
C GLU A 245 -33.79 4.23 -26.14
N GLY A 246 -33.14 5.41 -26.20
CA GLY A 246 -32.78 6.24 -25.04
C GLY A 246 -33.97 7.12 -24.62
N ASN A 247 -33.82 7.83 -23.51
CA ASN A 247 -34.84 8.78 -23.04
C ASN A 247 -34.50 10.20 -23.51
N ALA A 248 -35.28 10.73 -24.45
CA ALA A 248 -35.02 12.02 -25.08
C ALA A 248 -34.89 13.16 -24.05
N SER A 249 -33.90 14.04 -24.26
CA SER A 249 -33.65 15.26 -23.46
C SER A 249 -33.46 14.98 -21.95
N SER A 250 -32.78 13.90 -21.61
CA SER A 250 -32.59 13.44 -20.24
C SER A 250 -31.21 12.80 -20.03
N VAL A 251 -31.03 12.13 -18.90
CA VAL A 251 -29.83 11.33 -18.61
C VAL A 251 -30.21 9.87 -18.41
N ASP A 252 -29.60 9.00 -19.20
CA ASP A 252 -29.72 7.56 -19.06
C ASP A 252 -28.57 7.01 -18.22
N ILE A 253 -28.89 6.20 -17.23
CA ILE A 253 -27.90 5.53 -16.37
C ILE A 253 -27.94 4.02 -16.65
N TYR A 254 -26.85 3.54 -17.23
CA TYR A 254 -26.60 2.13 -17.46
C TYR A 254 -25.71 1.57 -16.34
N THR A 255 -26.09 0.45 -15.74
CA THR A 255 -25.25 -0.30 -14.82
C THR A 255 -24.94 -1.67 -15.43
N TYR A 256 -23.66 -2.03 -15.44
CA TYR A 256 -23.19 -3.30 -15.95
C TYR A 256 -22.42 -4.04 -14.86
N THR A 257 -22.77 -5.31 -14.62
CA THR A 257 -22.00 -6.22 -13.78
C THR A 257 -21.41 -7.31 -14.68
N ALA A 258 -20.10 -7.30 -14.86
CA ALA A 258 -19.38 -8.33 -15.58
C ALA A 258 -18.83 -9.37 -14.59
N VAL A 259 -19.17 -10.63 -14.79
CA VAL A 259 -18.72 -11.80 -14.03
C VAL A 259 -17.80 -12.63 -14.90
N LYS A 260 -16.55 -12.82 -14.47
CA LYS A 260 -15.62 -13.71 -15.18
C LYS A 260 -15.93 -15.17 -14.84
N THR A 261 -16.39 -15.93 -15.82
CA THR A 261 -16.79 -17.33 -15.64
C THR A 261 -15.74 -18.34 -16.11
N GLY A 262 -14.71 -17.86 -16.82
CA GLY A 262 -13.59 -18.65 -17.32
C GLY A 262 -12.55 -17.79 -18.01
N SER A 263 -11.50 -18.36 -18.58
CA SER A 263 -10.50 -17.65 -19.36
C SER A 263 -11.17 -16.94 -20.54
N ALA A 264 -10.98 -15.61 -20.62
CA ALA A 264 -11.59 -14.73 -21.62
C ALA A 264 -13.12 -14.93 -21.79
N THR A 265 -13.80 -15.41 -20.74
CA THR A 265 -15.24 -15.72 -20.78
C THR A 265 -15.96 -14.94 -19.69
N PHE A 266 -16.92 -14.11 -20.11
CA PHE A 266 -17.67 -13.23 -19.22
C PHE A 266 -19.17 -13.40 -19.43
N LYS A 267 -19.91 -13.31 -18.31
CA LYS A 267 -21.34 -13.07 -18.29
C LYS A 267 -21.61 -11.65 -17.84
N VAL A 268 -22.41 -10.89 -18.57
CA VAL A 268 -22.70 -9.50 -18.26
C VAL A 268 -24.19 -9.36 -17.93
N PHE A 269 -24.48 -8.75 -16.80
CA PHE A 269 -25.83 -8.33 -16.41
C PHE A 269 -25.93 -6.81 -16.58
N ALA A 270 -27.05 -6.33 -17.11
CA ALA A 270 -27.23 -4.92 -17.38
C ALA A 270 -28.59 -4.42 -16.93
N SER A 271 -28.62 -3.17 -16.49
CA SER A 271 -29.85 -2.44 -16.23
C SER A 271 -29.76 -1.01 -16.78
N LEU A 272 -30.94 -0.43 -17.09
CA LEU A 272 -31.10 0.96 -17.50
C LEU A 272 -32.08 1.63 -16.56
N VAL A 273 -31.70 2.81 -16.07
CA VAL A 273 -32.59 3.75 -15.37
C VAL A 273 -32.60 5.05 -16.15
N GLN A 274 -33.77 5.56 -16.48
CA GLN A 274 -33.98 6.78 -17.25
C GLN A 274 -34.48 7.88 -16.34
N PHE A 275 -33.80 9.04 -16.36
CA PHE A 275 -34.13 10.21 -15.59
C PHE A 275 -34.61 11.32 -16.53
N ALA A 276 -35.68 12.01 -16.15
CA ALA A 276 -36.25 13.14 -16.90
C ALA A 276 -36.11 14.43 -16.11
#